data_1048b24a5d890f4438c196d35a9911d8
#
_entry.id   1048b24a5d890f4438c196d35a9911d8
#
_cell.length_a   1.000
_cell.length_b   1.000
_cell.length_c   1.000
_cell.angle_alpha   90.00
_cell.angle_beta   90.00
_cell.angle_gamma   90.00
#
_symmetry.space_group_name_H-M   'P 1'
#
loop_
_entity.id
_entity.type
_entity.pdbx_description
1 polymer ?
#
loop_
_entity_poly.entity_id
_entity_poly.type
_entity_poly.pdbx_seq_one_letter_code
_entity_poly.pdbx_strand_id
1 'polypeptide(L)'
;MALISLRQLLDHAAENGYGLPAFNVNNMEQVHAIMQAAAAVDSPVILQGSAGARSYAGEPFLRHLILAAIEMYPQIPICMHQDHGASPAICFRSIQSGFSSVMMDGSLGTDGKTPSTYEYNVATTAKVSELAHACGVSVEGELGCLGSLETGKAGEEDGHGAEGVLDHSALLTDPDEAADFVSKTKVDALAIAIGTSHGAYKFTQKPTGKVLRIDRVKEIHARIPNVHLVMHGSSSVPEDWLAIINSYGGDMGQTYGVPVSEIVEGIKNGVRKVNIDTDLRMASTGAIRKHLAENKSNFDPRKFLKEATKGMSDICKARYEAFGAAGQASKIKKVFNLEEMQKRYDKGELDPKVN
;
A
#
# COMPACT_ATOMS: atom_id res chain seq x y z
N MET A 1 -6.69 19.54 10.85
CA MET A 1 -5.41 19.04 10.29
C MET A 1 -5.72 17.98 9.27
N ALA A 2 -4.97 17.92 8.17
CA ALA A 2 -5.20 16.92 7.11
C ALA A 2 -4.63 15.52 7.45
N LEU A 3 -3.75 15.40 8.45
CA LEU A 3 -3.19 14.11 8.87
C LEU A 3 -4.24 13.25 9.57
N ILE A 4 -4.55 12.10 8.97
CA ILE A 4 -5.55 11.14 9.45
C ILE A 4 -4.88 9.80 9.79
N SER A 5 -5.41 9.06 10.76
CA SER A 5 -4.97 7.69 11.03
C SER A 5 -5.46 6.73 9.94
N LEU A 6 -4.73 5.64 9.69
CA LEU A 6 -5.19 4.61 8.74
C LEU A 6 -6.52 4.01 9.17
N ARG A 7 -6.68 3.71 10.46
CA ARG A 7 -7.92 3.13 11.01
C ARG A 7 -9.15 4.00 10.66
N GLN A 8 -9.11 5.29 11.00
CA GLN A 8 -10.24 6.18 10.70
C GLN A 8 -10.54 6.26 9.20
N LEU A 9 -9.47 6.31 8.38
CA LEU A 9 -9.61 6.42 6.93
C LEU A 9 -10.24 5.15 6.33
N LEU A 10 -9.82 3.97 6.79
CA LEU A 10 -10.37 2.70 6.30
C LEU A 10 -11.76 2.40 6.88
N ASP A 11 -12.08 2.86 8.10
CA ASP A 11 -13.45 2.82 8.63
C ASP A 11 -14.40 3.60 7.71
N HIS A 12 -14.03 4.83 7.32
CA HIS A 12 -14.82 5.61 6.38
C HIS A 12 -14.94 4.93 5.00
N ALA A 13 -13.86 4.28 4.54
CA ALA A 13 -13.91 3.52 3.30
C ALA A 13 -14.88 2.32 3.38
N ALA A 14 -14.89 1.62 4.50
CA ALA A 14 -15.80 0.50 4.73
C ALA A 14 -17.27 0.95 4.81
N GLU A 15 -17.55 2.03 5.53
CA GLU A 15 -18.90 2.61 5.67
C GLU A 15 -19.46 3.11 4.34
N ASN A 16 -18.62 3.56 3.43
CA ASN A 16 -19.01 4.13 2.14
C ASN A 16 -18.73 3.20 0.94
N GLY A 17 -18.28 1.96 1.18
CA GLY A 17 -18.16 0.92 0.16
C GLY A 17 -17.08 1.15 -0.90
N TYR A 18 -15.95 1.80 -0.56
CA TYR A 18 -14.84 2.03 -1.47
C TYR A 18 -13.51 1.47 -0.95
N GLY A 19 -12.51 1.41 -1.80
CA GLY A 19 -11.13 1.10 -1.45
C GLY A 19 -10.19 2.27 -1.73
N LEU A 20 -9.03 2.28 -1.09
CA LEU A 20 -8.02 3.31 -1.24
C LEU A 20 -6.75 2.75 -1.87
N PRO A 21 -6.27 3.35 -2.95
CA PRO A 21 -4.91 3.10 -3.39
C PRO A 21 -3.95 3.70 -2.36
N ALA A 22 -2.96 2.90 -1.93
CA ALA A 22 -1.84 3.33 -1.12
C ALA A 22 -0.62 3.42 -2.05
N PHE A 23 -0.20 4.64 -2.35
CA PHE A 23 0.88 4.88 -3.29
C PHE A 23 2.22 5.02 -2.58
N ASN A 24 3.22 4.27 -3.03
CA ASN A 24 4.59 4.40 -2.56
C ASN A 24 5.21 5.71 -3.10
N VAL A 25 5.92 6.42 -2.22
CA VAL A 25 6.60 7.66 -2.54
C VAL A 25 8.10 7.57 -2.25
N ASN A 26 8.90 7.96 -3.23
CA ASN A 26 10.36 7.99 -3.14
C ASN A 26 10.93 9.39 -3.37
N ASN A 27 10.17 10.29 -4.00
CA ASN A 27 10.63 11.61 -4.41
C ASN A 27 9.47 12.62 -4.47
N MET A 28 9.82 13.87 -4.73
CA MET A 28 8.87 14.98 -4.80
C MET A 28 7.85 14.84 -5.94
N GLU A 29 8.28 14.34 -7.08
CA GLU A 29 7.43 14.21 -8.28
C GLU A 29 6.28 13.23 -8.05
N GLN A 30 6.55 12.13 -7.34
CA GLN A 30 5.50 11.17 -6.95
C GLN A 30 4.51 11.80 -5.98
N VAL A 31 4.98 12.51 -4.95
CA VAL A 31 4.09 13.21 -4.01
C VAL A 31 3.21 14.22 -4.75
N HIS A 32 3.79 15.02 -5.65
CA HIS A 32 3.02 15.96 -6.46
C HIS A 32 1.98 15.28 -7.35
N ALA A 33 2.35 14.18 -8.02
CA ALA A 33 1.47 13.44 -8.90
C ALA A 33 0.24 12.89 -8.15
N ILE A 34 0.49 12.26 -7.00
CA ILE A 34 -0.55 11.68 -6.16
C ILE A 34 -1.51 12.76 -5.64
N MET A 35 -0.94 13.85 -5.11
CA MET A 35 -1.74 14.91 -4.50
C MET A 35 -2.52 15.73 -5.53
N GLN A 36 -1.94 16.00 -6.71
CA GLN A 36 -2.66 16.66 -7.81
C GLN A 36 -3.85 15.82 -8.28
N ALA A 37 -3.64 14.51 -8.44
CA ALA A 37 -4.72 13.59 -8.80
C ALA A 37 -5.82 13.57 -7.71
N ALA A 38 -5.43 13.42 -6.43
CA ALA A 38 -6.36 13.39 -5.32
C ALA A 38 -7.21 14.68 -5.22
N ALA A 39 -6.56 15.84 -5.34
CA ALA A 39 -7.24 17.12 -5.32
C ALA A 39 -8.20 17.30 -6.50
N ALA A 40 -7.81 16.79 -7.69
CA ALA A 40 -8.66 16.88 -8.89
C ALA A 40 -9.94 16.05 -8.80
N VAL A 41 -9.94 14.96 -8.02
CA VAL A 41 -11.10 14.05 -7.90
C VAL A 41 -11.70 14.00 -6.49
N ASP A 42 -11.26 14.87 -5.58
CA ASP A 42 -11.73 14.91 -4.18
C ASP A 42 -11.54 13.55 -3.47
N SER A 43 -10.35 12.95 -3.57
CA SER A 43 -10.02 11.68 -2.93
C SER A 43 -9.20 11.88 -1.65
N PRO A 44 -9.48 11.15 -0.55
CA PRO A 44 -8.53 11.02 0.53
C PRO A 44 -7.32 10.19 0.08
N VAL A 45 -6.20 10.27 0.81
CA VAL A 45 -4.90 9.77 0.35
C VAL A 45 -4.19 8.94 1.41
N ILE A 46 -3.54 7.85 0.96
CA ILE A 46 -2.48 7.16 1.72
C ILE A 46 -1.16 7.40 0.97
N LEU A 47 -0.24 8.13 1.60
CA LEU A 47 1.15 8.25 1.17
C LEU A 47 2.00 7.29 1.99
N GLN A 48 2.65 6.34 1.33
CA GLN A 48 3.42 5.33 2.05
C GLN A 48 4.90 5.32 1.67
N GLY A 49 5.76 5.09 2.68
CA GLY A 49 7.21 4.98 2.52
C GLY A 49 7.71 3.60 2.90
N SER A 50 8.19 2.83 1.91
CA SER A 50 8.86 1.56 2.13
C SER A 50 10.24 1.73 2.77
N ALA A 51 10.88 0.62 3.16
CA ALA A 51 12.27 0.62 3.64
C ALA A 51 13.21 1.16 2.55
N GLY A 52 13.03 0.73 1.29
CA GLY A 52 13.81 1.21 0.15
C GLY A 52 13.61 2.69 -0.12
N ALA A 53 12.39 3.19 -0.07
CA ALA A 53 12.08 4.62 -0.22
C ALA A 53 12.76 5.47 0.85
N ARG A 54 12.70 5.03 2.12
CA ARG A 54 13.34 5.72 3.24
C ARG A 54 14.86 5.72 3.15
N SER A 55 15.45 4.61 2.66
CA SER A 55 16.88 4.51 2.41
C SER A 55 17.33 5.40 1.25
N TYR A 56 16.57 5.41 0.15
CA TYR A 56 16.87 6.20 -1.04
C TYR A 56 16.75 7.71 -0.80
N ALA A 57 15.61 8.16 -0.29
CA ALA A 57 15.36 9.58 -0.06
C ALA A 57 16.06 10.11 1.21
N GLY A 58 16.31 9.24 2.19
CA GLY A 58 16.63 9.62 3.56
C GLY A 58 15.36 9.92 4.37
N GLU A 59 15.26 9.35 5.56
CA GLU A 59 14.06 9.47 6.42
C GLU A 59 13.61 10.93 6.65
N PRO A 60 14.52 11.92 6.94
CA PRO A 60 14.10 13.30 7.11
C PRO A 60 13.50 13.91 5.85
N PHE A 61 14.10 13.66 4.68
CA PHE A 61 13.56 14.18 3.41
C PHE A 61 12.19 13.61 3.10
N LEU A 62 12.02 12.29 3.17
CA LEU A 62 10.74 11.65 2.90
C LEU A 62 9.65 12.14 3.85
N ARG A 63 9.96 12.22 5.15
CA ARG A 63 9.06 12.78 6.15
C ARG A 63 8.61 14.20 5.77
N HIS A 64 9.55 15.08 5.44
CA HIS A 64 9.22 16.47 5.11
C HIS A 64 8.50 16.62 3.78
N LEU A 65 8.72 15.76 2.80
CA LEU A 65 7.93 15.72 1.57
C LEU A 65 6.45 15.43 1.87
N ILE A 66 6.19 14.45 2.73
CA ILE A 66 4.80 14.10 3.11
C ILE A 66 4.19 15.21 3.98
N LEU A 67 4.94 15.79 4.92
CA LEU A 67 4.47 16.91 5.72
C LEU A 67 4.16 18.14 4.86
N ALA A 68 4.98 18.42 3.83
CA ALA A 68 4.70 19.48 2.87
C ALA A 68 3.39 19.22 2.10
N ALA A 69 3.10 17.98 1.72
CA ALA A 69 1.81 17.64 1.11
C ALA A 69 0.63 17.90 2.06
N ILE A 70 0.75 17.55 3.35
CA ILE A 70 -0.26 17.80 4.38
C ILE A 70 -0.51 19.30 4.55
N GLU A 71 0.55 20.11 4.49
CA GLU A 71 0.47 21.57 4.59
C GLU A 71 -0.14 22.21 3.34
N MET A 72 0.26 21.72 2.15
CA MET A 72 -0.21 22.27 0.87
C MET A 72 -1.66 21.89 0.54
N TYR A 73 -2.16 20.78 1.06
CA TYR A 73 -3.50 20.25 0.77
C TYR A 73 -4.32 20.04 2.06
N PRO A 74 -4.57 21.10 2.85
CA PRO A 74 -5.21 20.99 4.16
C PRO A 74 -6.65 20.45 4.11
N GLN A 75 -7.29 20.50 2.92
CA GLN A 75 -8.64 19.98 2.67
C GLN A 75 -8.67 18.47 2.34
N ILE A 76 -7.54 17.86 2.03
CA ILE A 76 -7.45 16.43 1.70
C ILE A 76 -6.97 15.66 2.93
N PRO A 77 -7.74 14.71 3.46
CA PRO A 77 -7.25 13.81 4.51
C PRO A 77 -6.12 12.93 3.98
N ILE A 78 -4.95 12.98 4.62
CA ILE A 78 -3.74 12.26 4.21
C ILE A 78 -3.29 11.37 5.36
N CYS A 79 -3.21 10.06 5.11
CA CYS A 79 -2.54 9.10 6.00
C CYS A 79 -1.06 9.01 5.62
N MET A 80 -0.19 9.24 6.59
CA MET A 80 1.24 9.03 6.46
C MET A 80 1.57 7.64 6.99
N HIS A 81 1.81 6.69 6.07
CA HIS A 81 1.95 5.26 6.37
C HIS A 81 3.39 4.77 6.18
N GLN A 82 3.93 4.06 7.16
CA GLN A 82 5.18 3.31 6.99
C GLN A 82 4.86 1.90 6.52
N ASP A 83 5.34 1.58 5.33
CA ASP A 83 5.16 0.31 4.63
C ASP A 83 6.30 -0.66 4.97
N HIS A 84 6.00 -1.94 5.18
CA HIS A 84 6.91 -3.03 5.54
C HIS A 84 7.99 -2.69 6.57
N GLY A 85 7.65 -2.74 7.83
CA GLY A 85 8.60 -2.67 8.95
C GLY A 85 9.13 -4.05 9.31
N ALA A 86 10.39 -4.34 9.01
CA ALA A 86 11.03 -5.62 9.31
C ALA A 86 11.32 -5.83 10.81
N SER A 87 11.04 -4.87 11.67
CA SER A 87 11.21 -5.01 13.12
C SER A 87 10.41 -3.94 13.88
N PRO A 88 10.07 -4.20 15.16
CA PRO A 88 9.44 -3.20 16.02
C PRO A 88 10.22 -1.88 16.13
N ALA A 89 11.56 -1.93 16.10
CA ALA A 89 12.40 -0.74 16.17
C ALA A 89 12.20 0.19 14.95
N ILE A 90 11.95 -0.36 13.77
CA ILE A 90 11.64 0.42 12.56
C ILE A 90 10.28 1.11 12.71
N CYS A 91 9.26 0.38 13.16
CA CYS A 91 7.92 0.94 13.40
C CYS A 91 7.97 2.06 14.44
N PHE A 92 8.68 1.87 15.54
CA PHE A 92 8.79 2.91 16.59
C PHE A 92 9.51 4.17 16.11
N ARG A 93 10.58 4.04 15.31
CA ARG A 93 11.22 5.22 14.70
C ARG A 93 10.27 5.95 13.75
N SER A 94 9.44 5.23 13.00
CA SER A 94 8.44 5.85 12.14
C SER A 94 7.37 6.60 12.95
N ILE A 95 6.90 6.04 14.07
CA ILE A 95 5.98 6.72 14.99
C ILE A 95 6.63 8.01 15.55
N GLN A 96 7.90 7.96 15.99
CA GLN A 96 8.64 9.13 16.44
C GLN A 96 8.83 10.18 15.33
N SER A 97 8.87 9.76 14.08
CA SER A 97 8.92 10.62 12.89
C SER A 97 7.57 11.22 12.49
N GLY A 98 6.49 10.90 13.20
CA GLY A 98 5.16 11.48 12.99
C GLY A 98 4.28 10.71 12.00
N PHE A 99 4.61 9.46 11.68
CA PHE A 99 3.72 8.61 10.91
C PHE A 99 2.44 8.32 11.69
N SER A 100 1.29 8.44 11.02
CA SER A 100 -0.03 8.16 11.61
C SER A 100 -0.44 6.70 11.49
N SER A 101 0.35 5.91 10.77
CA SER A 101 0.19 4.47 10.61
C SER A 101 1.53 3.79 10.34
N VAL A 102 1.68 2.57 10.85
CA VAL A 102 2.85 1.72 10.62
C VAL A 102 2.41 0.30 10.28
N MET A 103 3.17 -0.36 9.41
CA MET A 103 3.03 -1.79 9.16
C MET A 103 4.17 -2.55 9.85
N MET A 104 3.82 -3.52 10.68
CA MET A 104 4.75 -4.53 11.17
C MET A 104 4.63 -5.77 10.29
N ASP A 105 5.62 -6.01 9.47
CA ASP A 105 5.70 -7.23 8.68
C ASP A 105 6.50 -8.28 9.45
N GLY A 106 5.79 -9.04 10.27
CA GLY A 106 6.35 -10.16 11.02
C GLY A 106 6.24 -11.48 10.27
N SER A 107 5.72 -11.51 9.06
CA SER A 107 5.70 -12.71 8.19
C SER A 107 7.10 -13.12 7.76
N LEU A 108 8.02 -12.15 7.78
CA LEU A 108 9.44 -12.34 7.50
C LEU A 108 10.29 -12.06 8.75
N GLY A 109 11.49 -12.62 8.79
CA GLY A 109 12.48 -12.32 9.81
C GLY A 109 13.02 -10.89 9.72
N THR A 110 13.90 -10.52 10.64
CA THR A 110 14.50 -9.18 10.69
C THR A 110 15.39 -8.83 9.49
N ASP A 111 15.73 -9.83 8.66
CA ASP A 111 16.41 -9.65 7.38
C ASP A 111 15.45 -9.19 6.25
N GLY A 112 14.14 -9.24 6.49
CA GLY A 112 13.12 -8.90 5.52
C GLY A 112 12.95 -9.90 4.36
N LYS A 113 13.51 -11.12 4.49
CA LYS A 113 13.58 -12.12 3.42
C LYS A 113 13.20 -13.53 3.84
N THR A 114 13.68 -13.96 4.99
CA THR A 114 13.44 -15.32 5.48
C THR A 114 12.05 -15.42 6.09
N PRO A 115 11.16 -16.34 5.61
CA PRO A 115 9.87 -16.57 6.25
C PRO A 115 10.02 -16.86 7.74
N SER A 116 9.24 -16.19 8.56
CA SER A 116 9.24 -16.33 10.02
C SER A 116 8.25 -17.39 10.50
N THR A 117 8.24 -17.65 11.82
CA THR A 117 7.19 -18.47 12.42
C THR A 117 5.96 -17.63 12.75
N TYR A 118 4.80 -18.27 12.84
CA TYR A 118 3.55 -17.64 13.28
C TYR A 118 3.68 -16.97 14.65
N GLU A 119 4.33 -17.65 15.61
CA GLU A 119 4.54 -17.15 16.96
C GLU A 119 5.42 -15.89 16.98
N TYR A 120 6.44 -15.84 16.15
CA TYR A 120 7.28 -14.65 15.99
C TYR A 120 6.47 -13.49 15.42
N ASN A 121 5.67 -13.74 14.37
CA ASN A 121 4.81 -12.72 13.77
C ASN A 121 3.81 -12.16 14.78
N VAL A 122 3.10 -13.04 15.51
CA VAL A 122 2.17 -12.63 16.58
C VAL A 122 2.88 -11.80 17.64
N ALA A 123 4.01 -12.27 18.15
CA ALA A 123 4.71 -11.59 19.26
C ALA A 123 5.23 -10.19 18.84
N THR A 124 5.81 -10.06 17.65
CA THR A 124 6.35 -8.78 17.19
C THR A 124 5.25 -7.79 16.81
N THR A 125 4.19 -8.26 16.14
CA THR A 125 3.05 -7.43 15.73
C THR A 125 2.23 -6.98 16.94
N ALA A 126 1.94 -7.85 17.91
CA ALA A 126 1.25 -7.46 19.13
C ALA A 126 1.99 -6.38 19.92
N LYS A 127 3.32 -6.50 20.01
CA LYS A 127 4.17 -5.48 20.65
C LYS A 127 4.09 -4.14 19.95
N VAL A 128 4.07 -4.14 18.61
CA VAL A 128 3.93 -2.89 17.83
C VAL A 128 2.55 -2.29 18.02
N SER A 129 1.50 -3.11 18.00
CA SER A 129 0.12 -2.64 18.19
C SER A 129 -0.08 -2.00 19.56
N GLU A 130 0.39 -2.61 20.62
CA GLU A 130 0.30 -2.06 21.99
C GLU A 130 0.88 -0.64 22.07
N LEU A 131 2.11 -0.45 21.58
CA LEU A 131 2.81 0.84 21.67
C LEU A 131 2.30 1.87 20.64
N ALA A 132 1.91 1.44 19.46
CA ALA A 132 1.34 2.33 18.44
C ALA A 132 -0.02 2.86 18.87
N HIS A 133 -0.91 2.00 19.37
CA HIS A 133 -2.23 2.40 19.86
C HIS A 133 -2.13 3.35 21.05
N ALA A 134 -1.17 3.13 21.95
CA ALA A 134 -0.87 4.07 23.05
C ALA A 134 -0.44 5.46 22.55
N CYS A 135 0.00 5.58 21.29
CA CYS A 135 0.31 6.84 20.61
C CYS A 135 -0.81 7.31 19.64
N GLY A 136 -1.93 6.59 19.55
CA GLY A 136 -3.02 6.88 18.60
C GLY A 136 -2.69 6.54 17.14
N VAL A 137 -1.62 5.77 16.90
CA VAL A 137 -1.13 5.36 15.59
C VAL A 137 -1.72 4.00 15.23
N SER A 138 -2.20 3.87 13.99
CA SER A 138 -2.79 2.62 13.51
C SER A 138 -1.72 1.61 13.09
N VAL A 139 -2.06 0.32 13.17
CA VAL A 139 -1.16 -0.77 12.81
C VAL A 139 -1.76 -1.66 11.74
N GLU A 140 -0.96 -1.90 10.70
CA GLU A 140 -1.16 -2.96 9.72
C GLU A 140 -0.25 -4.14 10.07
N GLY A 141 -0.78 -5.36 10.00
CA GLY A 141 0.00 -6.59 10.09
C GLY A 141 -0.02 -7.34 8.76
N GLU A 142 0.81 -8.37 8.61
CA GLU A 142 0.81 -9.26 7.46
C GLU A 142 0.72 -10.72 7.89
N LEU A 143 -0.09 -11.51 7.18
CA LEU A 143 -0.21 -12.94 7.40
C LEU A 143 -0.19 -13.70 6.07
N GLY A 144 0.71 -14.67 5.96
CA GLY A 144 1.07 -15.35 4.72
C GLY A 144 2.23 -14.65 4.02
N CYS A 145 2.81 -15.31 3.04
CA CYS A 145 3.89 -14.76 2.22
C CYS A 145 3.36 -14.38 0.84
N LEU A 146 3.73 -13.19 0.37
CA LEU A 146 3.32 -12.74 -0.96
C LEU A 146 4.08 -13.50 -2.05
N GLY A 147 3.36 -14.11 -2.96
CA GLY A 147 3.91 -14.83 -4.10
C GLY A 147 2.86 -15.20 -5.13
N SER A 148 3.32 -15.42 -6.36
CA SER A 148 2.46 -15.78 -7.48
C SER A 148 1.96 -17.21 -7.37
N LEU A 149 0.66 -17.43 -7.39
CA LEU A 149 0.08 -18.77 -7.46
C LEU A 149 0.36 -19.47 -8.82
N GLU A 150 0.69 -18.70 -9.87
CA GLU A 150 1.08 -19.26 -11.18
C GLU A 150 2.45 -19.93 -11.13
N THR A 151 3.42 -19.28 -10.50
CA THR A 151 4.83 -19.70 -10.52
C THR A 151 5.35 -20.25 -9.19
N GLY A 152 4.61 -20.05 -8.12
CA GLY A 152 5.07 -20.32 -6.74
C GLY A 152 6.16 -19.35 -6.26
N LYS A 153 6.59 -18.40 -7.11
CA LYS A 153 7.67 -17.48 -6.78
C LYS A 153 7.17 -16.36 -5.89
N ALA A 154 7.85 -16.18 -4.79
CA ALA A 154 7.76 -14.96 -3.99
C ALA A 154 8.39 -13.80 -4.75
N GLY A 155 7.93 -12.58 -4.49
CA GLY A 155 8.44 -11.35 -5.10
C GLY A 155 9.02 -10.41 -4.06
N GLU A 156 10.14 -9.78 -4.41
CA GLU A 156 10.78 -8.75 -3.59
C GLU A 156 10.42 -7.36 -4.13
N GLU A 157 10.20 -6.41 -3.24
CA GLU A 157 10.09 -4.99 -3.55
C GLU A 157 10.85 -4.19 -2.49
N ASP A 158 11.76 -3.33 -2.96
CA ASP A 158 12.58 -2.47 -2.10
C ASP A 158 13.42 -3.20 -1.06
N GLY A 159 13.92 -4.42 -1.38
CA GLY A 159 14.72 -5.23 -0.49
C GLY A 159 13.91 -5.96 0.59
N HIS A 160 12.59 -6.03 0.44
CA HIS A 160 11.67 -6.71 1.34
C HIS A 160 10.77 -7.68 0.55
N GLY A 161 10.69 -8.92 1.01
CA GLY A 161 9.94 -9.99 0.36
C GLY A 161 10.68 -11.32 0.44
N ALA A 162 9.96 -12.42 0.54
CA ALA A 162 10.55 -13.75 0.56
C ALA A 162 11.26 -14.07 -0.78
N GLU A 163 12.36 -14.82 -0.71
CA GLU A 163 13.09 -15.27 -1.89
C GLU A 163 12.77 -16.73 -2.21
N GLY A 164 12.70 -17.05 -3.51
CA GLY A 164 12.58 -18.43 -3.99
C GLY A 164 11.14 -18.86 -4.31
N VAL A 165 10.95 -20.18 -4.32
CA VAL A 165 9.64 -20.82 -4.53
C VAL A 165 9.10 -21.28 -3.19
N LEU A 166 7.89 -20.84 -2.86
CA LEU A 166 7.20 -21.18 -1.62
C LEU A 166 6.11 -22.22 -1.88
N ASP A 167 5.75 -22.95 -0.82
CA ASP A 167 4.59 -23.85 -0.86
C ASP A 167 3.30 -23.03 -1.09
N HIS A 168 2.37 -23.58 -1.87
CA HIS A 168 1.08 -22.91 -2.15
C HIS A 168 0.29 -22.58 -0.88
N SER A 169 0.44 -23.38 0.18
CA SER A 169 -0.21 -23.10 1.48
C SER A 169 0.31 -21.80 2.12
N ALA A 170 1.61 -21.51 1.96
CA ALA A 170 2.21 -20.26 2.46
C ALA A 170 1.80 -19.02 1.64
N LEU A 171 1.33 -19.22 0.40
CA LEU A 171 0.89 -18.14 -0.51
C LEU A 171 -0.59 -17.76 -0.35
N LEU A 172 -1.28 -18.37 0.59
CA LEU A 172 -2.71 -18.10 0.86
C LEU A 172 -2.93 -17.98 2.36
N THR A 173 -3.40 -16.82 2.80
CA THR A 173 -3.78 -16.60 4.20
C THR A 173 -4.94 -17.51 4.61
N ASP A 174 -4.78 -18.25 5.70
CA ASP A 174 -5.84 -19.08 6.26
C ASP A 174 -6.84 -18.22 7.07
N PRO A 175 -8.18 -18.39 6.91
CA PRO A 175 -9.16 -17.56 7.60
C PRO A 175 -9.21 -17.76 9.11
N ASP A 176 -8.99 -18.97 9.60
CA ASP A 176 -9.00 -19.25 11.04
C ASP A 176 -7.71 -18.72 11.69
N GLU A 177 -6.58 -18.86 10.99
CA GLU A 177 -5.32 -18.27 11.41
C GLU A 177 -5.38 -16.73 11.40
N ALA A 178 -6.06 -16.11 10.41
CA ALA A 178 -6.30 -14.68 10.38
C ALA A 178 -7.14 -14.19 11.58
N ALA A 179 -8.16 -14.94 11.95
CA ALA A 179 -8.99 -14.65 13.11
C ALA A 179 -8.19 -14.72 14.42
N ASP A 180 -7.39 -15.77 14.60
CA ASP A 180 -6.52 -15.94 15.77
C ASP A 180 -5.45 -14.84 15.84
N PHE A 181 -4.79 -14.55 14.70
CA PHE A 181 -3.78 -13.49 14.59
C PHE A 181 -4.33 -12.13 15.00
N VAL A 182 -5.45 -11.72 14.43
CA VAL A 182 -6.09 -10.44 14.72
C VAL A 182 -6.54 -10.34 16.18
N SER A 183 -7.09 -11.42 16.73
CA SER A 183 -7.48 -11.50 18.16
C SER A 183 -6.29 -11.23 19.09
N LYS A 184 -5.11 -11.78 18.75
CA LYS A 184 -3.88 -11.68 19.57
C LYS A 184 -3.14 -10.35 19.36
N THR A 185 -3.09 -9.87 18.12
CA THR A 185 -2.26 -8.71 17.74
C THR A 185 -3.00 -7.39 17.80
N LYS A 186 -4.32 -7.38 17.70
CA LYS A 186 -5.17 -6.19 17.71
C LYS A 186 -4.87 -5.21 16.55
N VAL A 187 -4.38 -5.70 15.41
CA VAL A 187 -4.13 -4.84 14.24
C VAL A 187 -5.42 -4.21 13.70
N ASP A 188 -5.30 -3.03 13.11
CA ASP A 188 -6.39 -2.26 12.48
C ASP A 188 -6.65 -2.72 11.05
N ALA A 189 -5.61 -3.19 10.39
CA ALA A 189 -5.64 -3.69 9.03
C ALA A 189 -4.74 -4.93 8.90
N LEU A 190 -5.12 -5.84 8.01
CA LEU A 190 -4.40 -7.08 7.76
C LEU A 190 -4.10 -7.23 6.28
N ALA A 191 -2.81 -7.23 5.92
CA ALA A 191 -2.34 -7.63 4.61
C ALA A 191 -2.45 -9.14 4.47
N ILE A 192 -3.11 -9.59 3.40
CA ILE A 192 -3.42 -10.99 3.16
C ILE A 192 -2.79 -11.48 1.86
N ALA A 193 -2.26 -12.69 1.89
CA ALA A 193 -1.76 -13.39 0.72
C ALA A 193 -2.93 -14.06 -0.02
N ILE A 194 -3.17 -13.64 -1.25
CA ILE A 194 -4.28 -14.10 -2.11
C ILE A 194 -3.86 -14.38 -3.55
N GLY A 195 -2.57 -14.60 -3.77
CA GLY A 195 -2.00 -14.93 -5.08
C GLY A 195 -1.31 -13.78 -5.81
N THR A 196 -1.06 -12.66 -5.13
CA THR A 196 -0.27 -11.53 -5.66
C THR A 196 1.18 -11.60 -5.22
N SER A 197 2.09 -11.08 -6.06
CA SER A 197 3.51 -10.95 -5.74
C SER A 197 3.98 -9.50 -5.89
N HIS A 198 5.05 -9.14 -5.19
CA HIS A 198 5.71 -7.85 -5.35
C HIS A 198 6.43 -7.73 -6.71
N GLY A 199 6.85 -6.50 -7.06
CA GLY A 199 7.61 -6.20 -8.26
C GLY A 199 6.81 -6.15 -9.56
N ALA A 200 7.50 -5.97 -10.68
CA ALA A 200 6.89 -5.80 -12.00
C ALA A 200 6.55 -7.14 -12.69
N TYR A 201 7.26 -8.21 -12.37
CA TYR A 201 7.16 -9.50 -13.05
C TYR A 201 6.25 -10.48 -12.28
N LYS A 202 4.92 -10.23 -12.37
CA LYS A 202 3.92 -10.96 -11.57
C LYS A 202 3.37 -12.19 -12.29
N PHE A 203 2.97 -12.03 -13.56
CA PHE A 203 2.39 -13.10 -14.37
C PHE A 203 3.13 -13.20 -15.70
N THR A 204 3.36 -14.45 -16.15
CA THR A 204 4.05 -14.76 -17.41
C THR A 204 3.10 -14.73 -18.60
N GLN A 205 1.81 -14.93 -18.34
CA GLN A 205 0.74 -14.87 -19.33
C GLN A 205 -0.29 -13.81 -18.94
N LYS A 206 -0.95 -13.24 -19.96
CA LYS A 206 -2.03 -12.28 -19.72
C LYS A 206 -3.16 -12.95 -18.94
N PRO A 207 -3.53 -12.44 -17.76
CA PRO A 207 -4.63 -13.00 -17.00
C PRO A 207 -5.92 -13.01 -17.82
N THR A 208 -6.49 -14.21 -17.99
CA THR A 208 -7.76 -14.42 -18.76
C THR A 208 -8.94 -14.70 -17.85
N GLY A 209 -8.73 -14.71 -16.54
CA GLY A 209 -9.74 -15.03 -15.55
C GLY A 209 -9.29 -14.72 -14.14
N LYS A 210 -9.80 -15.43 -13.19
CA LYS A 210 -9.59 -15.21 -11.76
C LYS A 210 -8.14 -15.51 -11.33
N VAL A 211 -7.31 -14.48 -11.20
CA VAL A 211 -5.96 -14.62 -10.65
C VAL A 211 -5.93 -14.44 -9.13
N LEU A 212 -6.91 -13.68 -8.60
CA LEU A 212 -7.03 -13.47 -7.16
C LEU A 212 -8.00 -14.49 -6.53
N ARG A 213 -7.66 -14.96 -5.36
CA ARG A 213 -8.53 -15.81 -4.55
C ARG A 213 -9.57 -14.97 -3.78
N ILE A 214 -10.53 -14.41 -4.54
CA ILE A 214 -11.62 -13.58 -3.96
C ILE A 214 -12.51 -14.39 -3.01
N ASP A 215 -12.63 -15.69 -3.21
CA ASP A 215 -13.26 -16.59 -2.25
C ASP A 215 -12.58 -16.51 -0.87
N ARG A 216 -11.24 -16.52 -0.84
CA ARG A 216 -10.46 -16.38 0.39
C ARG A 216 -10.65 -15.00 1.04
N VAL A 217 -10.70 -13.92 0.25
CA VAL A 217 -11.03 -12.59 0.76
C VAL A 217 -12.37 -12.57 1.50
N LYS A 218 -13.41 -13.23 0.93
CA LYS A 218 -14.74 -13.33 1.54
C LYS A 218 -14.72 -14.12 2.85
N GLU A 219 -14.03 -15.25 2.87
CA GLU A 219 -13.89 -16.10 4.05
C GLU A 219 -13.20 -15.34 5.21
N ILE A 220 -12.08 -14.69 4.92
CA ILE A 220 -11.34 -13.90 5.92
C ILE A 220 -12.19 -12.72 6.41
N HIS A 221 -12.81 -11.95 5.51
CA HIS A 221 -13.63 -10.81 5.89
C HIS A 221 -14.83 -11.23 6.78
N ALA A 222 -15.41 -12.40 6.53
CA ALA A 222 -16.48 -12.93 7.39
C ALA A 222 -16.02 -13.25 8.81
N ARG A 223 -14.75 -13.65 9.00
CA ARG A 223 -14.15 -13.93 10.31
C ARG A 223 -13.76 -12.68 11.08
N ILE A 224 -13.30 -11.65 10.39
CA ILE A 224 -12.77 -10.41 10.98
C ILE A 224 -13.44 -9.16 10.37
N PRO A 225 -14.76 -8.98 10.56
CA PRO A 225 -15.57 -8.04 9.77
C PRO A 225 -15.24 -6.56 9.97
N ASN A 226 -14.55 -6.17 11.05
CA ASN A 226 -14.16 -4.79 11.33
C ASN A 226 -12.64 -4.55 11.30
N VAL A 227 -11.87 -5.54 10.84
CA VAL A 227 -10.47 -5.37 10.49
C VAL A 227 -10.37 -5.24 8.97
N HIS A 228 -9.66 -4.21 8.51
CA HIS A 228 -9.63 -3.88 7.09
C HIS A 228 -8.62 -4.72 6.34
N LEU A 229 -9.05 -5.37 5.25
CA LEU A 229 -8.16 -6.18 4.44
C LEU A 229 -7.33 -5.32 3.51
N VAL A 230 -6.06 -5.69 3.36
CA VAL A 230 -5.09 -5.01 2.52
C VAL A 230 -4.56 -5.96 1.45
N MET A 231 -4.45 -5.45 0.22
CA MET A 231 -3.82 -6.16 -0.90
C MET A 231 -2.47 -5.54 -1.21
N HIS A 232 -1.40 -6.32 -1.01
CA HIS A 232 -0.05 -6.02 -1.48
C HIS A 232 0.19 -6.61 -2.88
N GLY A 233 1.28 -6.21 -3.53
CA GLY A 233 1.65 -6.73 -4.84
C GLY A 233 0.61 -6.46 -5.94
N SER A 234 -0.21 -5.44 -5.81
CA SER A 234 -1.43 -5.22 -6.61
C SER A 234 -1.28 -4.22 -7.76
N SER A 235 -0.06 -3.81 -8.10
CA SER A 235 0.18 -3.00 -9.31
C SER A 235 -0.31 -3.71 -10.56
N SER A 236 -0.94 -2.96 -11.47
CA SER A 236 -1.55 -3.51 -12.69
C SER A 236 -0.56 -3.68 -13.84
N VAL A 237 0.66 -3.14 -13.69
CA VAL A 237 1.72 -3.19 -14.72
C VAL A 237 1.17 -2.79 -16.10
N PRO A 238 0.83 -1.51 -16.34
CA PRO A 238 0.11 -1.08 -17.53
C PRO A 238 0.89 -1.41 -18.81
N GLU A 239 0.29 -2.19 -19.71
CA GLU A 239 0.90 -2.64 -20.98
C GLU A 239 1.34 -1.44 -21.86
N ASP A 240 0.57 -0.35 -21.82
CA ASP A 240 0.91 0.87 -22.59
C ASP A 240 2.23 1.51 -22.10
N TRP A 241 2.45 1.55 -20.78
CA TRP A 241 3.71 2.07 -20.24
C TRP A 241 4.88 1.11 -20.51
N LEU A 242 4.65 -0.20 -20.48
CA LEU A 242 5.65 -1.19 -20.89
C LEU A 242 6.07 -0.96 -22.34
N ALA A 243 5.09 -0.79 -23.23
CA ALA A 243 5.34 -0.52 -24.64
C ALA A 243 6.09 0.81 -24.85
N ILE A 244 5.73 1.88 -24.13
CA ILE A 244 6.42 3.17 -24.19
C ILE A 244 7.88 3.02 -23.72
N ILE A 245 8.13 2.38 -22.57
CA ILE A 245 9.49 2.18 -22.06
C ILE A 245 10.35 1.49 -23.11
N ASN A 246 9.86 0.39 -23.71
CA ASN A 246 10.63 -0.38 -24.69
C ASN A 246 10.79 0.36 -26.03
N SER A 247 9.79 1.11 -26.48
CA SER A 247 9.87 1.91 -27.70
C SER A 247 10.90 3.05 -27.62
N TYR A 248 11.22 3.50 -26.41
CA TYR A 248 12.18 4.59 -26.18
C TYR A 248 13.46 4.10 -25.48
N GLY A 249 13.94 2.91 -25.85
CA GLY A 249 15.26 2.39 -25.46
C GLY A 249 15.27 1.67 -24.11
N GLY A 250 14.13 1.21 -23.63
CA GLY A 250 14.04 0.25 -22.54
C GLY A 250 14.15 -1.19 -23.03
N ASP A 251 14.34 -2.11 -22.10
CA ASP A 251 14.39 -3.55 -22.36
C ASP A 251 13.71 -4.30 -21.20
N MET A 252 12.44 -3.98 -20.97
CA MET A 252 11.62 -4.71 -19.98
C MET A 252 11.01 -5.95 -20.65
N GLY A 253 11.20 -7.10 -20.02
CA GLY A 253 10.55 -8.35 -20.46
C GLY A 253 9.01 -8.23 -20.41
N GLN A 254 8.34 -9.01 -21.25
CA GLN A 254 6.88 -9.07 -21.23
C GLN A 254 6.40 -9.59 -19.87
N THR A 255 5.49 -8.86 -19.26
CA THR A 255 4.89 -9.21 -17.98
C THR A 255 3.50 -8.60 -17.86
N TYR A 256 2.72 -9.11 -16.93
CA TYR A 256 1.36 -8.66 -16.68
C TYR A 256 1.15 -8.48 -15.17
N GLY A 257 0.36 -7.49 -14.80
CA GLY A 257 0.00 -7.23 -13.42
C GLY A 257 -1.41 -7.70 -13.07
N VAL A 258 -1.88 -7.28 -11.91
CA VAL A 258 -3.21 -7.62 -11.42
C VAL A 258 -4.28 -6.82 -12.18
N PRO A 259 -5.29 -7.46 -12.79
CA PRO A 259 -6.37 -6.74 -13.46
C PRO A 259 -7.12 -5.82 -12.48
N VAL A 260 -7.31 -4.57 -12.86
CA VAL A 260 -8.02 -3.56 -12.03
C VAL A 260 -9.43 -4.04 -11.67
N SER A 261 -10.11 -4.76 -12.58
CA SER A 261 -11.43 -5.34 -12.32
C SER A 261 -11.44 -6.35 -11.17
N GLU A 262 -10.38 -7.14 -11.00
CA GLU A 262 -10.25 -8.07 -9.88
C GLU A 262 -9.96 -7.35 -8.56
N ILE A 263 -9.16 -6.29 -8.60
CA ILE A 263 -8.95 -5.43 -7.42
C ILE A 263 -10.30 -4.82 -6.97
N VAL A 264 -11.09 -4.31 -7.90
CA VAL A 264 -12.43 -3.78 -7.61
C VAL A 264 -13.35 -4.86 -7.03
N GLU A 265 -13.24 -6.10 -7.49
CA GLU A 265 -13.99 -7.20 -6.90
C GLU A 265 -13.51 -7.51 -5.47
N GLY A 266 -12.22 -7.43 -5.19
CA GLY A 266 -11.67 -7.51 -3.83
C GLY A 266 -12.23 -6.40 -2.93
N ILE A 267 -12.30 -5.16 -3.41
CA ILE A 267 -12.86 -4.02 -2.69
C ILE A 267 -14.34 -4.25 -2.31
N LYS A 268 -15.14 -4.79 -3.20
CA LYS A 268 -16.54 -5.16 -2.91
C LYS A 268 -16.66 -6.22 -1.81
N ASN A 269 -15.60 -6.96 -1.54
CA ASN A 269 -15.59 -8.08 -0.61
C ASN A 269 -14.71 -7.85 0.65
N GLY A 270 -14.38 -6.60 1.01
CA GLY A 270 -13.76 -6.28 2.29
C GLY A 270 -12.35 -5.68 2.20
N VAL A 271 -11.72 -5.67 1.03
CA VAL A 271 -10.45 -4.95 0.83
C VAL A 271 -10.70 -3.45 0.91
N ARG A 272 -9.85 -2.74 1.68
CA ARG A 272 -9.96 -1.29 1.85
C ARG A 272 -8.68 -0.54 1.50
N LYS A 273 -7.53 -1.19 1.50
CA LYS A 273 -6.24 -0.62 1.09
C LYS A 273 -5.62 -1.48 -0.01
N VAL A 274 -5.07 -0.85 -1.04
CA VAL A 274 -4.45 -1.53 -2.19
C VAL A 274 -3.10 -0.88 -2.48
N ASN A 275 -2.01 -1.61 -2.29
CA ASN A 275 -0.66 -1.09 -2.50
C ASN A 275 -0.34 -1.00 -3.99
N ILE A 276 0.15 0.18 -4.41
CA ILE A 276 0.54 0.47 -5.79
C ILE A 276 1.87 1.21 -5.80
N ASP A 277 2.89 0.60 -6.41
CA ASP A 277 4.21 1.19 -6.61
C ASP A 277 4.67 1.09 -8.07
N THR A 278 4.78 -0.12 -8.62
CA THR A 278 5.31 -0.39 -9.95
C THR A 278 4.65 0.45 -11.04
N ASP A 279 3.33 0.68 -10.98
CA ASP A 279 2.59 1.46 -11.98
C ASP A 279 3.15 2.89 -12.08
N LEU A 280 3.48 3.53 -10.95
CA LEU A 280 4.02 4.88 -10.93
C LEU A 280 5.47 4.91 -11.40
N ARG A 281 6.27 3.91 -11.04
CA ARG A 281 7.66 3.77 -11.52
C ARG A 281 7.72 3.65 -13.04
N MET A 282 6.83 2.83 -13.61
CA MET A 282 6.73 2.65 -15.07
C MET A 282 6.30 3.93 -15.79
N ALA A 283 5.27 4.61 -15.27
CA ALA A 283 4.79 5.86 -15.84
C ALA A 283 5.87 6.96 -15.83
N SER A 284 6.57 7.09 -14.70
CA SER A 284 7.69 8.03 -14.57
C SER A 284 8.81 7.73 -15.56
N THR A 285 9.29 6.49 -15.58
CA THR A 285 10.39 6.06 -16.47
C THR A 285 10.01 6.20 -17.93
N GLY A 286 8.81 5.76 -18.32
CA GLY A 286 8.33 5.83 -19.69
C GLY A 286 8.18 7.27 -20.18
N ALA A 287 7.60 8.14 -19.36
CA ALA A 287 7.44 9.55 -19.70
C ALA A 287 8.78 10.28 -19.86
N ILE A 288 9.75 10.01 -18.98
CA ILE A 288 11.11 10.58 -19.07
C ILE A 288 11.80 10.11 -20.35
N ARG A 289 11.81 8.79 -20.62
CA ARG A 289 12.44 8.21 -21.80
C ARG A 289 11.86 8.81 -23.09
N LYS A 290 10.53 8.83 -23.20
CA LYS A 290 9.82 9.41 -24.34
C LYS A 290 10.19 10.87 -24.54
N HIS A 291 10.10 11.68 -23.48
CA HIS A 291 10.39 13.11 -23.55
C HIS A 291 11.82 13.38 -24.04
N LEU A 292 12.82 12.69 -23.49
CA LEU A 292 14.23 12.88 -23.85
C LEU A 292 14.54 12.39 -25.27
N ALA A 293 13.89 11.33 -25.73
CA ALA A 293 14.05 10.85 -27.10
C ALA A 293 13.45 11.82 -28.14
N GLU A 294 12.28 12.38 -27.84
CA GLU A 294 11.60 13.36 -28.72
C GLU A 294 12.20 14.77 -28.65
N ASN A 295 12.85 15.12 -27.52
CA ASN A 295 13.41 16.44 -27.26
C ASN A 295 14.91 16.35 -26.93
N LYS A 296 15.73 15.92 -27.92
CA LYS A 296 17.15 15.58 -27.72
C LYS A 296 18.01 16.69 -27.13
N SER A 297 17.65 17.96 -27.36
CA SER A 297 18.38 19.11 -26.79
C SER A 297 17.96 19.49 -25.38
N ASN A 298 16.96 18.83 -24.85
CA ASN A 298 16.45 19.15 -23.51
C ASN A 298 17.35 18.53 -22.44
N PHE A 299 17.91 19.38 -21.57
CA PHE A 299 18.76 18.99 -20.45
C PHE A 299 18.21 19.48 -19.09
N ASP A 300 17.14 20.28 -19.09
CA ASP A 300 16.53 20.80 -17.87
C ASP A 300 15.64 19.71 -17.22
N PRO A 301 16.01 19.17 -16.04
CA PRO A 301 15.25 18.10 -15.38
C PRO A 301 13.80 18.48 -15.09
N ARG A 302 13.51 19.76 -14.81
CA ARG A 302 12.16 20.23 -14.53
C ARG A 302 11.19 19.98 -15.67
N LYS A 303 11.67 19.90 -16.91
CA LYS A 303 10.84 19.66 -18.09
C LYS A 303 10.44 18.20 -18.22
N PHE A 304 11.40 17.27 -18.17
CA PHE A 304 11.07 15.85 -18.29
C PHE A 304 10.44 15.25 -17.00
N LEU A 305 10.80 15.80 -15.83
CA LEU A 305 10.14 15.41 -14.57
C LEU A 305 8.70 15.91 -14.49
N LYS A 306 8.36 17.03 -15.16
CA LYS A 306 6.96 17.46 -15.30
C LYS A 306 6.12 16.45 -16.09
N GLU A 307 6.67 15.88 -17.16
CA GLU A 307 5.97 14.82 -17.92
C GLU A 307 5.85 13.54 -17.10
N ALA A 308 6.86 13.19 -16.32
CA ALA A 308 6.79 12.08 -15.36
C ALA A 308 5.67 12.28 -14.33
N THR A 309 5.61 13.47 -13.71
CA THR A 309 4.55 13.84 -12.76
C THR A 309 3.17 13.71 -13.40
N LYS A 310 3.01 14.18 -14.64
CA LYS A 310 1.74 14.07 -15.36
C LYS A 310 1.35 12.60 -15.59
N GLY A 311 2.25 11.78 -16.12
CA GLY A 311 1.98 10.37 -16.37
C GLY A 311 1.60 9.60 -15.11
N MET A 312 2.30 9.84 -14.00
CA MET A 312 1.93 9.27 -12.69
C MET A 312 0.59 9.78 -12.19
N SER A 313 0.29 11.08 -12.33
CA SER A 313 -0.98 11.68 -11.90
C SER A 313 -2.17 11.09 -12.65
N ASP A 314 -2.02 10.83 -13.95
CA ASP A 314 -3.08 10.20 -14.76
C ASP A 314 -3.41 8.78 -14.24
N ILE A 315 -2.39 7.99 -13.84
CA ILE A 315 -2.58 6.69 -13.19
C ILE A 315 -3.27 6.82 -11.84
N CYS A 316 -2.77 7.71 -10.98
CA CYS A 316 -3.35 7.93 -9.65
C CYS A 316 -4.84 8.28 -9.76
N LYS A 317 -5.18 9.20 -10.66
CA LYS A 317 -6.57 9.59 -10.91
C LYS A 317 -7.43 8.40 -11.32
N ALA A 318 -6.97 7.60 -12.29
CA ALA A 318 -7.69 6.42 -12.74
C ALA A 318 -7.90 5.38 -11.62
N ARG A 319 -6.96 5.24 -10.68
CA ARG A 319 -7.10 4.34 -9.52
C ARG A 319 -8.07 4.90 -8.49
N TYR A 320 -8.03 6.19 -8.16
CA TYR A 320 -9.02 6.81 -7.27
C TYR A 320 -10.45 6.65 -7.80
N GLU A 321 -10.64 6.85 -9.11
CA GLU A 321 -11.93 6.65 -9.76
C GLU A 321 -12.37 5.18 -9.75
N ALA A 322 -11.49 4.25 -10.16
CA ALA A 322 -11.83 2.83 -10.26
C ALA A 322 -12.12 2.19 -8.89
N PHE A 323 -11.45 2.63 -7.82
CA PHE A 323 -11.64 2.09 -6.47
C PHE A 323 -12.78 2.78 -5.70
N GLY A 324 -13.42 3.79 -6.29
CA GLY A 324 -14.52 4.54 -5.69
C GLY A 324 -14.09 5.58 -4.65
N ALA A 325 -12.80 5.91 -4.57
CA ALA A 325 -12.25 6.89 -3.64
C ALA A 325 -12.51 8.35 -4.09
N ALA A 326 -12.77 8.57 -5.38
CA ALA A 326 -13.14 9.87 -5.91
C ALA A 326 -14.44 10.41 -5.25
N GLY A 327 -14.44 11.68 -4.87
CA GLY A 327 -15.58 12.34 -4.19
C GLY A 327 -15.76 11.94 -2.72
N GLN A 328 -14.73 11.37 -2.08
CA GLN A 328 -14.82 10.90 -0.71
C GLN A 328 -14.11 11.81 0.32
N ALA A 329 -13.11 12.62 -0.09
CA ALA A 329 -12.35 13.45 0.85
C ALA A 329 -13.27 14.46 1.56
N SER A 330 -14.11 15.17 0.82
CA SER A 330 -15.05 16.16 1.35
C SER A 330 -16.17 15.58 2.23
N LYS A 331 -16.37 14.25 2.20
CA LYS A 331 -17.32 13.54 3.07
C LYS A 331 -16.76 13.25 4.45
N ILE A 332 -15.44 13.23 4.62
CA ILE A 332 -14.79 13.07 5.93
C ILE A 332 -14.91 14.38 6.71
N LYS A 333 -15.98 14.53 7.48
CA LYS A 333 -16.32 15.79 8.16
C LYS A 333 -15.45 16.11 9.36
N LYS A 334 -14.84 15.11 9.99
CA LYS A 334 -13.96 15.24 11.12
C LYS A 334 -12.77 14.30 11.00
N VAL A 335 -11.58 14.84 11.11
CA VAL A 335 -10.35 14.09 11.27
C VAL A 335 -10.00 14.08 12.76
N PHE A 336 -9.88 12.90 13.35
CA PHE A 336 -9.41 12.74 14.72
C PHE A 336 -7.88 12.89 14.73
N ASN A 337 -7.38 13.65 15.69
CA ASN A 337 -5.94 13.70 15.94
C ASN A 337 -5.48 12.41 16.66
N LEU A 338 -4.17 12.24 16.80
CA LEU A 338 -3.62 11.03 17.42
C LEU A 338 -4.04 10.86 18.89
N GLU A 339 -4.21 11.96 19.65
CA GLU A 339 -4.70 11.90 21.03
C GLU A 339 -6.17 11.45 21.11
N GLU A 340 -7.02 11.89 20.17
CA GLU A 340 -8.40 11.42 20.09
C GLU A 340 -8.45 9.95 19.67
N MET A 341 -7.58 9.50 18.78
CA MET A 341 -7.46 8.10 18.38
C MET A 341 -6.98 7.22 19.54
N GLN A 342 -5.94 7.64 20.28
CA GLN A 342 -5.47 6.95 21.47
C GLN A 342 -6.61 6.70 22.48
N LYS A 343 -7.41 7.74 22.78
CA LYS A 343 -8.55 7.61 23.70
C LYS A 343 -9.59 6.58 23.24
N ARG A 344 -9.75 6.41 21.93
CA ARG A 344 -10.66 5.41 21.36
C ARG A 344 -10.09 3.99 21.48
N TYR A 345 -8.77 3.82 21.30
CA TYR A 345 -8.08 2.56 21.56
C TYR A 345 -8.16 2.18 23.04
N ASP A 346 -7.88 3.11 23.96
CA ASP A 346 -7.92 2.88 25.41
C ASP A 346 -9.31 2.43 25.90
N LYS A 347 -10.38 2.87 25.24
CA LYS A 347 -11.76 2.47 25.52
C LYS A 347 -12.19 1.16 24.87
N GLY A 348 -11.35 0.55 24.04
CA GLY A 348 -11.69 -0.63 23.25
C GLY A 348 -12.73 -0.38 22.14
N GLU A 349 -13.01 0.88 21.78
CA GLU A 349 -13.95 1.22 20.69
C GLU A 349 -13.51 0.68 19.33
N LEU A 350 -12.20 0.48 19.17
CA LEU A 350 -11.57 0.06 17.92
C LEU A 350 -11.12 -1.41 17.97
N ASP A 351 -11.42 -2.13 19.02
CA ASP A 351 -11.04 -3.54 19.18
C ASP A 351 -11.57 -4.40 18.02
N PRO A 352 -10.76 -5.33 17.51
CA PRO A 352 -11.21 -6.25 16.47
C PRO A 352 -12.36 -7.13 16.95
N LYS A 353 -13.31 -7.36 16.04
CA LYS A 353 -14.38 -8.34 16.21
C LYS A 353 -13.99 -9.60 15.44
N VAL A 354 -14.06 -10.73 16.10
CA VAL A 354 -13.76 -12.05 15.54
C VAL A 354 -15.01 -12.92 15.66
N ASN A 355 -15.44 -13.54 14.55
CA ASN A 355 -16.60 -14.41 14.43
C ASN A 355 -16.22 -15.89 14.42
#